data_dd4c55dc481a9219ae2c01e786c03cc3
#
_entry.id   dd4c55dc481a9219ae2c01e786c03cc3
#
_cell.length_a   1.000
_cell.length_b   1.000
_cell.length_c   1.000
_cell.angle_alpha   90.00
_cell.angle_beta   90.00
_cell.angle_gamma   90.00
#
_symmetry.space_group_name_H-M   'P 1'
#
loop_
_entity.id
_entity.type
_entity.pdbx_description
1 polymer ?
#
loop_
_entity_poly.entity_id
_entity_poly.type
_entity_poly.pdbx_seq_one_letter_code
_entity_poly.pdbx_strand_id
1 'polypeptide(L)'
;IVEVDWRHINRINNLELEPRDMAELLETINIRADIDGEKLRIRVPHYRVDIESSIESDWDIAEEIGRIYGYYHIEPTLMKGDTFRGRLSPETAFEDEVKDMCVTMGCYEMYNYNFTGPAVLNALRIPEGDEKRLAVKLLNPFGEDQSLMRTTLMAGMLDTLARNCNRKTGCGRFFEVGNVHFDNNADLPEERKMLGIIVSGGDESFFTLKGCVEFILRRLGIEDRAEFVT
;
A
#
# COMPACT_ATOMS: atom_id res chain seq x y z
N ILE A 1 -21.07 23.89 15.34
CA ILE A 1 -22.40 23.35 15.04
C ILE A 1 -22.29 22.50 13.79
N VAL A 2 -22.78 21.28 13.87
CA VAL A 2 -22.85 20.33 12.75
C VAL A 2 -24.32 20.15 12.37
N GLU A 3 -24.62 20.09 11.08
CA GLU A 3 -25.98 19.81 10.58
C GLU A 3 -25.95 18.48 9.83
N VAL A 4 -26.76 17.52 10.29
CA VAL A 4 -26.86 16.17 9.74
C VAL A 4 -28.29 15.82 9.35
N ASP A 5 -28.46 14.98 8.35
CA ASP A 5 -29.78 14.44 7.96
C ASP A 5 -30.08 13.19 8.82
N TRP A 6 -31.07 13.29 9.70
CA TRP A 6 -31.44 12.19 10.57
C TRP A 6 -31.92 10.93 9.83
N ARG A 7 -32.47 11.07 8.63
CA ARG A 7 -32.86 9.92 7.80
C ARG A 7 -31.62 9.21 7.23
N HIS A 8 -30.55 9.98 6.96
CA HIS A 8 -29.28 9.41 6.55
C HIS A 8 -28.64 8.62 7.70
N ILE A 9 -28.68 9.15 8.91
CA ILE A 9 -28.22 8.45 10.13
C ILE A 9 -28.97 7.13 10.31
N ASN A 10 -30.29 7.12 10.16
CA ASN A 10 -31.07 5.89 10.19
C ASN A 10 -30.60 4.87 9.14
N ARG A 11 -30.32 5.32 7.92
CA ARG A 11 -29.79 4.44 6.85
C ARG A 11 -28.40 3.88 7.19
N ILE A 12 -27.51 4.69 7.75
CA ILE A 12 -26.17 4.24 8.16
C ILE A 12 -26.28 3.14 9.21
N ASN A 13 -27.12 3.33 10.20
CA ASN A 13 -27.26 2.42 11.34
C ASN A 13 -28.29 1.29 11.13
N ASN A 14 -29.02 1.30 10.00
CA ASN A 14 -30.17 0.41 9.78
C ASN A 14 -31.19 0.49 10.92
N LEU A 15 -31.54 1.72 11.29
CA LEU A 15 -32.51 2.05 12.36
C LEU A 15 -33.71 2.81 11.79
N GLU A 16 -34.78 2.90 12.58
CA GLU A 16 -36.00 3.67 12.31
C GLU A 16 -36.32 4.57 13.52
N LEU A 17 -35.36 5.35 13.98
CA LEU A 17 -35.53 6.27 15.10
C LEU A 17 -36.13 7.58 14.64
N GLU A 18 -37.02 8.14 15.46
CA GLU A 18 -37.50 9.50 15.27
C GLU A 18 -36.40 10.51 15.66
N PRO A 19 -36.38 11.70 15.04
CA PRO A 19 -35.35 12.71 15.35
C PRO A 19 -35.32 13.12 16.83
N ARG A 20 -36.42 13.01 17.52
CA ARG A 20 -36.52 13.27 18.96
C ARG A 20 -35.74 12.22 19.77
N ASP A 21 -35.90 10.95 19.42
CA ASP A 21 -35.21 9.85 20.11
C ASP A 21 -33.69 9.97 19.91
N MET A 22 -33.26 10.34 18.71
CA MET A 22 -31.84 10.61 18.43
C MET A 22 -31.32 11.78 19.27
N ALA A 23 -32.08 12.87 19.41
CA ALA A 23 -31.69 14.00 20.23
C ALA A 23 -31.57 13.61 21.72
N GLU A 24 -32.55 12.80 22.22
CA GLU A 24 -32.51 12.28 23.60
C GLU A 24 -31.31 11.37 23.85
N LEU A 25 -30.95 10.49 22.89
CA LEU A 25 -29.72 9.66 22.98
C LEU A 25 -28.46 10.54 23.07
N LEU A 26 -28.32 11.52 22.18
CA LEU A 26 -27.17 12.44 22.17
C LEU A 26 -27.06 13.27 23.45
N GLU A 27 -28.19 13.68 24.07
CA GLU A 27 -28.19 14.44 25.32
C GLU A 27 -27.61 13.61 26.48
N THR A 28 -27.73 12.27 26.45
CA THR A 28 -27.14 11.40 27.50
C THR A 28 -25.62 11.50 27.57
N ILE A 29 -24.99 11.93 26.48
CA ILE A 29 -23.53 12.16 26.39
C ILE A 29 -23.18 13.64 26.28
N ASN A 30 -24.08 14.52 26.70
CA ASN A 30 -23.94 15.98 26.68
C ASN A 30 -23.77 16.60 25.28
N ILE A 31 -24.24 15.96 24.26
CA ILE A 31 -24.32 16.50 22.90
C ILE A 31 -25.75 16.99 22.67
N ARG A 32 -25.92 18.31 22.52
CA ARG A 32 -27.24 18.91 22.30
C ARG A 32 -27.59 18.93 20.82
N ALA A 33 -28.79 18.47 20.49
CA ALA A 33 -29.31 18.48 19.14
C ALA A 33 -30.67 19.22 19.11
N ASP A 34 -30.80 20.21 18.23
CA ASP A 34 -32.06 20.91 17.92
C ASP A 34 -32.62 20.32 16.62
N ILE A 35 -33.91 20.05 16.58
CA ILE A 35 -34.58 19.49 15.39
C ILE A 35 -35.03 20.63 14.48
N ASP A 36 -34.58 20.62 13.22
CA ASP A 36 -34.88 21.60 12.20
C ASP A 36 -35.35 20.89 10.90
N GLY A 37 -36.62 20.54 10.86
CA GLY A 37 -37.21 19.82 9.73
C GLY A 37 -36.58 18.43 9.52
N GLU A 38 -35.87 18.26 8.42
CA GLU A 38 -35.18 17.00 8.06
C GLU A 38 -33.75 16.92 8.64
N LYS A 39 -33.34 17.93 9.40
CA LYS A 39 -32.00 18.02 9.95
C LYS A 39 -31.98 18.03 11.47
N LEU A 40 -30.90 17.52 12.03
CA LEU A 40 -30.48 17.76 13.40
C LEU A 40 -29.33 18.77 13.39
N ARG A 41 -29.51 19.88 14.13
CA ARG A 41 -28.48 20.88 14.38
C ARG A 41 -27.79 20.58 15.69
N ILE A 42 -26.59 20.06 15.62
CA ILE A 42 -25.87 19.47 16.74
C ILE A 42 -24.80 20.45 17.24
N ARG A 43 -24.82 20.73 18.53
CA ARG A 43 -23.80 21.53 19.20
C ARG A 43 -22.73 20.61 19.76
N VAL A 44 -21.67 20.40 18.98
CA VAL A 44 -20.54 19.55 19.36
C VAL A 44 -19.79 20.24 20.52
N PRO A 45 -19.60 19.56 21.68
CA PRO A 45 -18.78 20.09 22.75
C PRO A 45 -17.31 20.24 22.31
N HIS A 46 -16.62 21.25 22.83
CA HIS A 46 -15.23 21.56 22.43
C HIS A 46 -14.21 20.45 22.72
N TYR A 47 -14.51 19.54 23.61
CA TYR A 47 -13.65 18.40 23.93
C TYR A 47 -13.83 17.21 22.96
N ARG A 48 -14.86 17.22 22.12
CA ARG A 48 -15.11 16.23 21.06
C ARG A 48 -14.47 16.73 19.77
N VAL A 49 -13.14 16.61 19.71
CA VAL A 49 -12.32 17.03 18.57
C VAL A 49 -12.39 16.08 17.39
N ASP A 50 -12.98 14.92 17.61
CA ASP A 50 -13.22 13.85 16.65
C ASP A 50 -14.43 14.13 15.74
N ILE A 51 -15.40 14.94 16.21
CA ILE A 51 -16.59 15.30 15.44
C ILE A 51 -16.36 16.65 14.75
N GLU A 52 -15.99 16.60 13.50
CA GLU A 52 -15.71 17.81 12.71
C GLU A 52 -16.90 18.18 11.82
N SER A 53 -17.01 19.49 11.48
CA SER A 53 -17.97 19.96 10.48
C SER A 53 -17.45 19.70 9.07
N SER A 54 -17.58 18.46 8.62
CA SER A 54 -17.11 17.97 7.34
C SER A 54 -18.19 17.11 6.65
N ILE A 55 -17.84 16.54 5.51
CA ILE A 55 -18.70 15.56 4.82
C ILE A 55 -18.86 14.26 5.64
N GLU A 56 -18.00 14.03 6.62
CA GLU A 56 -17.98 12.84 7.49
C GLU A 56 -18.83 13.01 8.75
N SER A 57 -19.36 14.21 9.01
CA SER A 57 -20.17 14.50 10.20
C SER A 57 -21.35 13.54 10.40
N ASP A 58 -21.95 13.07 9.32
CA ASP A 58 -23.08 12.13 9.39
C ASP A 58 -22.64 10.77 9.95
N TRP A 59 -21.41 10.34 9.63
CA TRP A 59 -20.82 9.09 10.13
C TRP A 59 -20.47 9.18 11.60
N ASP A 60 -19.85 10.29 12.03
CA ASP A 60 -19.49 10.52 13.42
C ASP A 60 -20.73 10.54 14.32
N ILE A 61 -21.79 11.23 13.88
CA ILE A 61 -23.05 11.30 14.64
C ILE A 61 -23.80 9.95 14.59
N ALA A 62 -23.75 9.24 13.45
CA ALA A 62 -24.33 7.91 13.36
C ALA A 62 -23.64 6.93 14.32
N GLU A 63 -22.33 7.01 14.47
CA GLU A 63 -21.57 6.21 15.44
C GLU A 63 -22.04 6.48 16.87
N GLU A 64 -22.16 7.75 17.27
CA GLU A 64 -22.62 8.11 18.61
C GLU A 64 -24.03 7.58 18.89
N ILE A 65 -24.94 7.78 17.97
CA ILE A 65 -26.32 7.29 18.12
C ILE A 65 -26.36 5.76 18.18
N GLY A 66 -25.68 5.08 17.27
CA GLY A 66 -25.64 3.62 17.22
C GLY A 66 -25.00 3.01 18.48
N ARG A 67 -23.94 3.64 18.98
CA ARG A 67 -23.23 3.22 20.19
C ARG A 67 -24.10 3.34 21.45
N ILE A 68 -24.81 4.47 21.61
CA ILE A 68 -25.66 4.72 22.78
C ILE A 68 -26.96 3.91 22.71
N TYR A 69 -27.56 3.79 21.51
CA TYR A 69 -28.72 2.92 21.28
C TYR A 69 -28.38 1.47 21.58
N GLY A 70 -27.17 1.04 21.25
CA GLY A 70 -26.64 -0.29 21.47
C GLY A 70 -26.71 -1.16 20.20
N TYR A 71 -25.56 -1.49 19.65
CA TYR A 71 -25.44 -2.28 18.41
C TYR A 71 -26.14 -3.65 18.47
N TYR A 72 -26.31 -4.21 19.67
CA TYR A 72 -27.01 -5.49 19.85
C TYR A 72 -28.55 -5.38 19.64
N HIS A 73 -29.09 -4.18 19.59
CA HIS A 73 -30.50 -3.95 19.21
C HIS A 73 -30.71 -3.81 17.69
N ILE A 74 -29.62 -3.63 16.94
CA ILE A 74 -29.69 -3.47 15.48
C ILE A 74 -29.84 -4.86 14.85
N GLU A 75 -30.94 -5.04 14.09
CA GLU A 75 -31.16 -6.32 13.43
C GLU A 75 -30.15 -6.52 12.29
N PRO A 76 -29.39 -7.65 12.32
CA PRO A 76 -28.43 -7.92 11.27
C PRO A 76 -29.11 -8.23 9.95
N THR A 77 -28.63 -7.60 8.89
CA THR A 77 -29.10 -7.85 7.52
C THR A 77 -28.03 -8.53 6.70
N LEU A 78 -28.46 -9.44 5.81
CA LEU A 78 -27.54 -10.06 4.86
C LEU A 78 -27.28 -9.13 3.68
N MET A 79 -26.03 -9.04 3.28
CA MET A 79 -25.67 -8.34 2.05
C MET A 79 -26.36 -9.00 0.85
N LYS A 80 -26.90 -8.17 -0.04
CA LYS A 80 -27.47 -8.60 -1.32
C LYS A 80 -26.61 -8.06 -2.44
N GLY A 81 -26.22 -8.92 -3.35
CA GLY A 81 -25.41 -8.56 -4.50
C GLY A 81 -25.27 -9.74 -5.45
N ASP A 82 -24.91 -9.44 -6.67
CA ASP A 82 -24.59 -10.45 -7.66
C ASP A 82 -23.31 -11.19 -7.26
N THR A 83 -23.32 -12.50 -7.43
CA THR A 83 -22.12 -13.30 -7.24
C THR A 83 -21.29 -13.26 -8.51
N PHE A 84 -19.99 -13.00 -8.37
CA PHE A 84 -19.06 -13.06 -9.49
C PHE A 84 -17.83 -13.90 -9.12
N ARG A 85 -17.21 -14.48 -10.12
CA ARG A 85 -15.99 -15.22 -9.92
C ARG A 85 -14.83 -14.25 -9.72
N GLY A 86 -14.20 -14.32 -8.54
CA GLY A 86 -12.96 -13.58 -8.29
C GLY A 86 -11.84 -14.03 -9.23
N ARG A 87 -11.06 -13.07 -9.70
CA ARG A 87 -9.87 -13.32 -10.53
C ARG A 87 -8.85 -12.22 -10.32
N LEU A 88 -7.60 -12.55 -10.52
CA LEU A 88 -6.51 -11.57 -10.53
C LEU A 88 -6.63 -10.65 -11.76
N SER A 89 -6.12 -9.43 -11.65
CA SER A 89 -5.88 -8.60 -12.83
C SER A 89 -4.83 -9.27 -13.73
N PRO A 90 -4.82 -8.98 -15.03
CA PRO A 90 -3.78 -9.52 -15.92
C PRO A 90 -2.35 -9.19 -15.45
N GLU A 91 -2.15 -7.98 -14.93
CA GLU A 91 -0.85 -7.52 -14.42
C GLU A 91 -0.42 -8.34 -13.21
N THR A 92 -1.33 -8.53 -12.23
CA THR A 92 -1.04 -9.34 -11.03
C THR A 92 -0.78 -10.80 -11.40
N ALA A 93 -1.57 -11.36 -12.32
CA ALA A 93 -1.36 -12.73 -12.78
C ALA A 93 -0.01 -12.89 -13.48
N PHE A 94 0.40 -11.92 -14.29
CA PHE A 94 1.73 -11.92 -14.93
C PHE A 94 2.87 -11.78 -13.90
N GLU A 95 2.72 -10.92 -12.90
CA GLU A 95 3.69 -10.80 -11.81
C GLU A 95 3.87 -12.14 -11.08
N ASP A 96 2.77 -12.81 -10.75
CA ASP A 96 2.80 -14.12 -10.10
C ASP A 96 3.48 -15.17 -10.99
N GLU A 97 3.21 -15.16 -12.31
CA GLU A 97 3.88 -16.07 -13.25
C GLU A 97 5.40 -15.85 -13.28
N VAL A 98 5.86 -14.59 -13.27
CA VAL A 98 7.30 -14.26 -13.21
C VAL A 98 7.91 -14.73 -11.88
N LYS A 99 7.22 -14.55 -10.76
CA LYS A 99 7.67 -15.05 -9.45
C LYS A 99 7.77 -16.58 -9.45
N ASP A 100 6.78 -17.29 -9.99
CA ASP A 100 6.79 -18.75 -10.11
C ASP A 100 7.95 -19.25 -10.97
N MET A 101 8.29 -18.53 -12.04
CA MET A 101 9.50 -18.83 -12.83
C MET A 101 10.76 -18.73 -11.98
N CYS A 102 10.90 -17.67 -11.18
CA CYS A 102 12.06 -17.51 -10.29
C CYS A 102 12.13 -18.61 -9.23
N VAL A 103 11.00 -18.97 -8.63
CA VAL A 103 10.91 -20.10 -7.67
C VAL A 103 11.30 -21.42 -8.34
N THR A 104 10.85 -21.66 -9.58
CA THR A 104 11.20 -22.85 -10.35
C THR A 104 12.70 -22.98 -10.61
N MET A 105 13.42 -21.85 -10.71
CA MET A 105 14.89 -21.82 -10.82
C MET A 105 15.61 -21.96 -9.47
N GLY A 106 14.88 -22.17 -8.36
CA GLY A 106 15.43 -22.29 -7.02
C GLY A 106 15.79 -20.95 -6.39
N CYS A 107 15.17 -19.86 -6.83
CA CYS A 107 15.38 -18.55 -6.22
C CYS A 107 14.44 -18.34 -5.01
N TYR A 108 14.94 -17.67 -3.99
CA TYR A 108 14.16 -17.19 -2.85
C TYR A 108 13.72 -15.75 -3.06
N GLU A 109 12.45 -15.46 -2.78
CA GLU A 109 11.92 -14.10 -2.88
C GLU A 109 12.47 -13.21 -1.75
N MET A 110 12.90 -11.99 -2.12
CA MET A 110 13.22 -10.91 -1.20
C MET A 110 12.09 -9.88 -1.22
N TYR A 111 11.85 -9.24 -0.08
CA TYR A 111 10.93 -8.14 0.05
C TYR A 111 11.59 -7.01 0.83
N ASN A 112 12.00 -5.96 0.11
CA ASN A 112 12.73 -4.84 0.66
C ASN A 112 11.87 -3.57 0.70
N TYR A 113 12.21 -2.62 1.58
CA TYR A 113 11.54 -1.33 1.64
C TYR A 113 11.76 -0.51 0.38
N ASN A 114 10.73 0.29 0.03
CA ASN A 114 10.80 1.24 -1.08
C ASN A 114 11.61 2.50 -0.75
N PHE A 115 12.03 2.66 0.51
CA PHE A 115 12.77 3.82 0.99
C PHE A 115 14.26 3.52 1.05
N THR A 116 15.07 4.53 0.69
CA THR A 116 16.54 4.47 0.69
C THR A 116 17.11 5.84 1.06
N GLY A 117 18.41 5.93 1.18
CA GLY A 117 19.12 7.18 1.44
C GLY A 117 20.07 7.59 0.32
N PRO A 118 20.46 8.87 0.24
CA PRO A 118 21.36 9.36 -0.80
C PRO A 118 22.75 8.69 -0.80
N ALA A 119 23.23 8.25 0.37
CA ALA A 119 24.50 7.55 0.50
C ALA A 119 24.57 6.24 -0.30
N VAL A 120 23.41 5.57 -0.47
CA VAL A 120 23.33 4.29 -1.20
C VAL A 120 23.66 4.45 -2.69
N LEU A 121 23.22 5.55 -3.32
CA LEU A 121 23.53 5.83 -4.73
C LEU A 121 25.03 5.97 -4.96
N ASN A 122 25.73 6.56 -4.00
CA ASN A 122 27.19 6.68 -4.04
C ASN A 122 27.88 5.33 -3.76
N ALA A 123 27.38 4.56 -2.81
CA ALA A 123 27.90 3.22 -2.50
C ALA A 123 27.77 2.27 -3.70
N LEU A 124 26.68 2.36 -4.46
CA LEU A 124 26.47 1.64 -5.72
C LEU A 124 27.28 2.20 -6.89
N ARG A 125 28.04 3.30 -6.70
CA ARG A 125 28.82 3.98 -7.72
C ARG A 125 27.98 4.38 -8.95
N ILE A 126 26.72 4.75 -8.74
CA ILE A 126 25.84 5.26 -9.79
C ILE A 126 26.41 6.60 -10.28
N PRO A 127 26.72 6.75 -11.58
CA PRO A 127 27.31 7.98 -12.12
C PRO A 127 26.47 9.22 -11.85
N GLU A 128 27.14 10.39 -11.76
CA GLU A 128 26.43 11.66 -11.78
C GLU A 128 25.77 11.85 -13.14
N GLY A 129 24.47 12.20 -13.15
CA GLY A 129 23.68 12.30 -14.37
C GLY A 129 22.96 11.02 -14.82
N ASP A 130 23.17 9.89 -14.14
CA ASP A 130 22.34 8.69 -14.36
C ASP A 130 20.89 8.95 -13.89
N GLU A 131 19.91 8.45 -14.65
CA GLU A 131 18.47 8.58 -14.28
C GLU A 131 18.17 8.05 -12.90
N LYS A 132 18.89 7.04 -12.41
CA LYS A 132 18.72 6.48 -11.06
C LYS A 132 19.04 7.47 -9.94
N ARG A 133 19.61 8.65 -10.24
CA ARG A 133 19.76 9.73 -9.28
C ARG A 133 18.55 10.66 -9.21
N LEU A 134 17.59 10.51 -10.11
CA LEU A 134 16.33 11.26 -10.11
C LEU A 134 15.34 10.58 -9.12
N ALA A 135 15.72 10.52 -7.86
CA ALA A 135 14.92 9.89 -6.82
C ALA A 135 13.94 10.89 -6.21
N VAL A 136 12.71 10.44 -5.98
CA VAL A 136 11.69 11.21 -5.27
C VAL A 136 12.09 11.41 -3.82
N LYS A 137 12.06 12.65 -3.32
CA LYS A 137 12.35 12.98 -1.93
C LYS A 137 11.07 12.94 -1.09
N LEU A 138 11.16 12.31 0.08
CA LEU A 138 10.07 12.34 1.06
C LEU A 138 10.06 13.69 1.80
N LEU A 139 8.87 14.22 2.04
CA LEU A 139 8.70 15.50 2.77
C LEU A 139 9.05 15.37 4.25
N ASN A 140 8.69 14.24 4.87
CA ASN A 140 8.88 13.97 6.29
C ASN A 140 9.42 12.55 6.51
N PRO A 141 10.70 12.29 6.14
CA PRO A 141 11.30 10.96 6.28
C PRO A 141 11.56 10.60 7.75
N PHE A 142 11.64 9.30 8.04
CA PHE A 142 12.05 8.81 9.37
C PHE A 142 13.51 9.12 9.70
N GLY A 143 14.36 9.22 8.68
CA GLY A 143 15.78 9.54 8.78
C GLY A 143 16.38 9.79 7.39
N GLU A 144 17.63 10.25 7.34
CA GLU A 144 18.31 10.53 6.07
C GLU A 144 18.50 9.26 5.24
N ASP A 145 18.69 8.12 5.90
CA ASP A 145 18.84 6.78 5.31
C ASP A 145 17.55 6.27 4.66
N GLN A 146 16.40 6.91 4.90
CA GLN A 146 15.09 6.59 4.35
C GLN A 146 14.42 7.83 3.74
N SER A 147 15.18 8.76 3.22
CA SER A 147 14.68 10.04 2.73
C SER A 147 14.33 10.08 1.25
N LEU A 148 14.61 9.02 0.52
CA LEU A 148 14.37 8.88 -0.91
C LEU A 148 13.53 7.64 -1.22
N MET A 149 12.71 7.71 -2.26
CA MET A 149 12.16 6.50 -2.89
C MET A 149 13.24 5.81 -3.72
N ARG A 150 13.28 4.48 -3.69
CA ARG A 150 14.27 3.70 -4.44
C ARG A 150 14.08 3.83 -5.96
N THR A 151 15.17 4.01 -6.68
CA THR A 151 15.23 4.00 -8.15
C THR A 151 15.82 2.72 -8.72
N THR A 152 16.21 1.80 -7.85
CA THR A 152 16.73 0.47 -8.20
C THR A 152 16.46 -0.52 -7.06
N LEU A 153 16.23 -1.79 -7.40
CA LEU A 153 16.11 -2.88 -6.41
C LEU A 153 17.46 -3.30 -5.82
N MET A 154 18.55 -3.01 -6.54
CA MET A 154 19.89 -3.51 -6.21
C MET A 154 20.33 -3.17 -4.79
N ALA A 155 20.02 -1.96 -4.31
CA ALA A 155 20.41 -1.50 -2.98
C ALA A 155 19.86 -2.41 -1.87
N GLY A 156 18.54 -2.58 -1.84
CA GLY A 156 17.87 -3.42 -0.84
C GLY A 156 18.26 -4.89 -0.96
N MET A 157 18.43 -5.39 -2.18
CA MET A 157 18.85 -6.77 -2.42
C MET A 157 20.27 -7.02 -1.90
N LEU A 158 21.24 -6.11 -2.14
CA LEU A 158 22.60 -6.24 -1.64
C LEU A 158 22.65 -6.13 -0.11
N ASP A 159 21.90 -5.22 0.50
CA ASP A 159 21.83 -5.12 1.96
C ASP A 159 21.24 -6.37 2.60
N THR A 160 20.20 -6.93 2.00
CA THR A 160 19.59 -8.17 2.47
C THR A 160 20.54 -9.34 2.31
N LEU A 161 21.25 -9.43 1.17
CA LEU A 161 22.28 -10.44 0.97
C LEU A 161 23.41 -10.31 2.00
N ALA A 162 23.94 -9.11 2.22
CA ALA A 162 24.99 -8.86 3.20
C ALA A 162 24.56 -9.27 4.62
N ARG A 163 23.33 -8.95 5.03
CA ARG A 163 22.78 -9.40 6.32
C ARG A 163 22.71 -10.93 6.44
N ASN A 164 22.31 -11.60 5.35
CA ASN A 164 22.25 -13.06 5.32
C ASN A 164 23.65 -13.68 5.35
N CYS A 165 24.62 -13.14 4.59
CA CYS A 165 26.02 -13.56 4.64
C CYS A 165 26.60 -13.45 6.05
N ASN A 166 26.36 -12.34 6.75
CA ASN A 166 26.80 -12.14 8.13
C ASN A 166 26.19 -13.17 9.10
N ARG A 167 25.00 -13.71 8.77
CA ARG A 167 24.35 -14.79 9.49
C ARG A 167 24.72 -16.19 8.99
N LYS A 168 25.68 -16.28 8.07
CA LYS A 168 26.16 -17.52 7.42
C LYS A 168 25.09 -18.27 6.59
N THR A 169 24.10 -17.55 6.08
CA THR A 169 22.99 -18.06 5.25
C THR A 169 22.91 -17.38 3.89
N GLY A 170 23.97 -16.68 3.47
CA GLY A 170 23.94 -15.82 2.27
C GLY A 170 24.25 -16.53 0.95
N CYS A 171 24.33 -17.87 0.92
CA CYS A 171 24.54 -18.60 -0.33
C CYS A 171 23.22 -18.97 -0.97
N GLY A 172 23.06 -18.72 -2.28
CA GLY A 172 21.87 -19.09 -3.02
C GLY A 172 21.50 -18.07 -4.09
N ARG A 173 20.29 -18.26 -4.62
CA ARG A 173 19.68 -17.41 -5.64
C ARG A 173 18.53 -16.67 -5.01
N PHE A 174 18.42 -15.39 -5.29
CA PHE A 174 17.41 -14.54 -4.72
C PHE A 174 16.82 -13.64 -5.78
N PHE A 175 15.55 -13.29 -5.64
CA PHE A 175 14.87 -12.35 -6.54
C PHE A 175 13.97 -11.41 -5.78
N GLU A 176 13.66 -10.27 -6.38
CA GLU A 176 12.64 -9.33 -5.94
C GLU A 176 11.87 -8.81 -7.15
N VAL A 177 10.55 -8.82 -7.07
CA VAL A 177 9.68 -8.11 -7.99
C VAL A 177 9.11 -6.92 -7.23
N GLY A 178 9.38 -5.70 -7.70
CA GLY A 178 8.96 -4.50 -6.98
C GLY A 178 8.99 -3.25 -7.84
N ASN A 179 8.35 -2.19 -7.34
CA ASN A 179 8.37 -0.89 -8.00
C ASN A 179 9.63 -0.12 -7.64
N VAL A 180 10.12 0.63 -8.61
CA VAL A 180 11.09 1.71 -8.46
C VAL A 180 10.43 3.03 -8.89
N HIS A 181 10.93 4.16 -8.37
CA HIS A 181 10.23 5.44 -8.48
C HIS A 181 11.18 6.52 -8.95
N PHE A 182 10.82 7.21 -10.02
CA PHE A 182 11.61 8.30 -10.59
C PHE A 182 10.88 9.61 -10.49
N ASP A 183 11.59 10.65 -10.06
CA ASP A 183 11.09 12.02 -10.13
C ASP A 183 11.10 12.49 -11.60
N ASN A 184 9.94 12.76 -12.11
CA ASN A 184 9.71 13.25 -13.48
C ASN A 184 9.24 14.71 -13.52
N ASN A 185 9.31 15.43 -12.36
CA ASN A 185 8.80 16.78 -12.17
C ASN A 185 7.29 16.95 -12.45
N ALA A 186 6.51 15.86 -12.38
CA ALA A 186 5.05 15.88 -12.43
C ALA A 186 4.45 15.73 -11.02
N ASP A 187 3.12 15.85 -10.89
CA ASP A 187 2.41 15.70 -9.63
C ASP A 187 2.58 14.28 -9.01
N LEU A 188 2.71 13.27 -9.86
CA LEU A 188 2.98 11.90 -9.46
C LEU A 188 4.29 11.40 -10.08
N PRO A 189 5.11 10.65 -9.33
CA PRO A 189 6.34 10.06 -9.84
C PRO A 189 6.05 9.00 -10.91
N GLU A 190 7.04 8.73 -11.74
CA GLU A 190 7.01 7.57 -12.62
C GLU A 190 7.34 6.31 -11.83
N GLU A 191 6.44 5.33 -11.85
CA GLU A 191 6.65 4.01 -11.26
C GLU A 191 6.95 2.98 -12.34
N ARG A 192 8.03 2.22 -12.14
CA ARG A 192 8.39 1.10 -13.04
C ARG A 192 8.46 -0.18 -12.23
N LYS A 193 7.73 -1.23 -12.69
CA LYS A 193 7.85 -2.57 -12.14
C LYS A 193 9.15 -3.19 -12.65
N MET A 194 9.95 -3.71 -11.73
CA MET A 194 11.27 -4.30 -12.01
C MET A 194 11.38 -5.70 -11.42
N LEU A 195 12.11 -6.57 -12.10
CA LEU A 195 12.62 -7.83 -11.56
C LEU A 195 14.13 -7.68 -11.32
N GLY A 196 14.55 -7.96 -10.10
CA GLY A 196 15.96 -8.12 -9.74
C GLY A 196 16.27 -9.59 -9.44
N ILE A 197 17.41 -10.08 -9.91
CA ILE A 197 17.91 -11.41 -9.54
C ILE A 197 19.36 -11.26 -9.08
N ILE A 198 19.71 -11.91 -7.98
CA ILE A 198 21.07 -11.96 -7.45
C ILE A 198 21.44 -13.40 -7.09
N VAL A 199 22.67 -13.78 -7.40
CA VAL A 199 23.21 -15.09 -7.06
C VAL A 199 24.47 -14.92 -6.20
N SER A 200 24.69 -15.78 -5.21
CA SER A 200 25.79 -15.65 -4.27
C SER A 200 26.27 -16.98 -3.74
N GLY A 201 27.60 -17.12 -3.66
CA GLY A 201 28.29 -18.24 -3.01
C GLY A 201 28.27 -19.53 -3.81
N GLY A 202 28.95 -20.54 -3.28
CA GLY A 202 28.98 -21.88 -3.86
C GLY A 202 29.51 -21.90 -5.30
N ASP A 203 28.83 -22.66 -6.14
CA ASP A 203 29.12 -22.82 -7.57
C ASP A 203 28.40 -21.78 -8.45
N GLU A 204 27.76 -20.76 -7.85
CA GLU A 204 27.07 -19.71 -8.59
C GLU A 204 28.04 -18.82 -9.36
N SER A 205 27.68 -18.48 -10.60
CA SER A 205 28.54 -17.72 -11.50
C SER A 205 27.76 -16.76 -12.36
N PHE A 206 28.43 -15.96 -13.16
CA PHE A 206 27.82 -15.16 -14.21
C PHE A 206 26.93 -16.00 -15.13
N PHE A 207 27.37 -17.21 -15.49
CA PHE A 207 26.62 -18.09 -16.37
C PHE A 207 25.36 -18.62 -15.72
N THR A 208 25.34 -18.81 -14.41
CA THR A 208 24.14 -19.17 -13.67
C THR A 208 23.11 -18.04 -13.74
N LEU A 209 23.53 -16.82 -13.46
CA LEU A 209 22.64 -15.66 -13.55
C LEU A 209 22.15 -15.43 -14.98
N LYS A 210 23.03 -15.53 -15.97
CA LYS A 210 22.67 -15.45 -17.39
C LYS A 210 21.62 -16.51 -17.76
N GLY A 211 21.84 -17.75 -17.31
CA GLY A 211 20.87 -18.84 -17.54
C GLY A 211 19.50 -18.59 -16.94
N CYS A 212 19.43 -17.93 -15.75
CA CYS A 212 18.16 -17.51 -15.17
C CYS A 212 17.44 -16.50 -16.08
N VAL A 213 18.15 -15.51 -16.58
CA VAL A 213 17.59 -14.51 -17.50
C VAL A 213 17.11 -15.16 -18.80
N GLU A 214 17.95 -16.00 -19.42
CA GLU A 214 17.59 -16.73 -20.64
C GLU A 214 16.36 -17.63 -20.46
N PHE A 215 16.24 -18.30 -19.31
CA PHE A 215 15.08 -19.11 -18.98
C PHE A 215 13.79 -18.27 -18.95
N ILE A 216 13.81 -17.12 -18.28
CA ILE A 216 12.66 -16.22 -18.21
C ILE A 216 12.29 -15.70 -19.61
N LEU A 217 13.25 -15.21 -20.39
CA LEU A 217 13.02 -14.70 -21.74
C LEU A 217 12.39 -15.77 -22.65
N ARG A 218 12.88 -17.02 -22.57
CA ARG A 218 12.33 -18.15 -23.31
C ARG A 218 10.93 -18.49 -22.88
N ARG A 219 10.66 -18.53 -21.58
CA ARG A 219 9.32 -18.81 -21.04
C ARG A 219 8.31 -17.76 -21.43
N LEU A 220 8.72 -16.50 -21.55
CA LEU A 220 7.91 -15.39 -22.01
C LEU A 220 7.82 -15.30 -23.55
N GLY A 221 8.57 -16.11 -24.30
CA GLY A 221 8.57 -16.10 -25.77
C GLY A 221 9.20 -14.85 -26.39
N ILE A 222 10.14 -14.22 -25.68
CA ILE A 222 10.80 -12.98 -26.12
C ILE A 222 12.34 -13.12 -26.22
N GLU A 223 12.86 -14.35 -26.20
CA GLU A 223 14.30 -14.60 -26.27
C GLU A 223 14.94 -13.99 -27.52
N ASP A 224 14.25 -14.04 -28.68
CA ASP A 224 14.72 -13.47 -29.95
C ASP A 224 14.80 -11.93 -29.98
N ARG A 225 14.23 -11.27 -28.94
CA ARG A 225 14.25 -9.80 -28.79
C ARG A 225 15.35 -9.31 -27.87
N ALA A 226 16.09 -10.22 -27.24
CA ALA A 226 17.12 -9.89 -26.28
C ALA A 226 18.51 -10.11 -26.87
N GLU A 227 19.39 -9.12 -26.75
CA GLU A 227 20.78 -9.20 -27.12
C GLU A 227 21.66 -9.01 -25.87
N PHE A 228 22.60 -9.94 -25.67
CA PHE A 228 23.60 -9.79 -24.61
C PHE A 228 24.82 -9.07 -25.16
N VAL A 229 25.04 -7.85 -24.69
CA VAL A 229 26.19 -7.02 -25.06
C VAL A 229 27.26 -7.06 -23.96
N THR A 230 28.53 -6.94 -24.35
CA THR A 230 29.72 -6.92 -23.43
C THR A 230 30.18 -5.51 -23.18
#